data_982e3fbeb97ba60ae24394f92655c838
#
_entry.id   982e3fbeb97ba60ae24394f92655c838
#
_cell.length_a   1.000
_cell.length_b   1.000
_cell.length_c   1.000
_cell.angle_alpha   90.00
_cell.angle_beta   90.00
_cell.angle_gamma   90.00
#
_symmetry.space_group_name_H-M   'P 1'
#
loop_
_entity.id
_entity.type
_entity.pdbx_description
1 polymer ?
#
loop_
_entity_poly.entity_id
_entity_poly.type
_entity_poly.pdbx_seq_one_letter_code
_entity_poly.pdbx_strand_id
1 'polypeptide(L)'
;ALEMAGPGGWWQPLTGVAAGVLLISLLDRITPHLHHLTGLEPGREEAHSPHRKSIDRVLLFVVAIAIHKFPEGLAAGVVFDGENMGNAYTVAITIALQNIPEGMVVVTPLLMIGVGYLRVTLVGLAVALMEIAGVLSGYFLGDISAAFLPAMTAIAGGAMLYVISDEMIPETHSHGFEKQATYALVAGVMCMLYIQMFV
;
A
#
# COMPACT_ATOMS: atom_id res chain seq x y z
N ALA A 1 -9.42 0.49 11.88
CA ALA A 1 -9.53 -0.91 12.38
C ALA A 1 -9.83 -0.97 13.90
N LEU A 2 -9.07 -0.28 14.74
CA LEU A 2 -9.28 -0.31 16.21
C LEU A 2 -10.64 0.27 16.62
N GLU A 3 -11.02 1.41 16.09
CA GLU A 3 -12.31 2.05 16.35
C GLU A 3 -13.49 1.22 15.82
N MET A 4 -13.31 0.56 14.69
CA MET A 4 -14.34 -0.26 14.05
C MET A 4 -14.55 -1.62 14.74
N ALA A 5 -13.56 -2.15 15.46
CA ALA A 5 -13.64 -3.45 16.13
C ALA A 5 -14.55 -3.47 17.38
N GLY A 6 -14.94 -2.29 17.92
CA GLY A 6 -15.81 -2.15 19.07
C GLY A 6 -15.20 -2.62 20.40
N PRO A 7 -15.94 -2.48 21.52
CA PRO A 7 -15.48 -2.89 22.83
C PRO A 7 -15.34 -4.42 22.93
N GLY A 8 -14.13 -4.90 23.14
CA GLY A 8 -13.79 -6.34 23.23
C GLY A 8 -13.21 -6.95 21.96
N GLY A 9 -13.25 -6.24 20.81
CA GLY A 9 -12.67 -6.69 19.55
C GLY A 9 -11.21 -6.32 19.33
N TRP A 10 -10.50 -5.84 20.34
CA TRP A 10 -9.10 -5.35 20.26
C TRP A 10 -8.11 -6.36 19.70
N TRP A 11 -8.37 -7.66 19.82
CA TRP A 11 -7.53 -8.72 19.28
C TRP A 11 -7.61 -8.83 17.75
N GLN A 12 -8.71 -8.44 17.12
CA GLN A 12 -8.91 -8.51 15.66
C GLN A 12 -7.93 -7.63 14.89
N PRO A 13 -7.74 -6.32 15.23
CA PRO A 13 -6.71 -5.49 14.60
C PRO A 13 -5.30 -6.02 14.81
N LEU A 14 -4.98 -6.54 16.01
CA LEU A 14 -3.65 -7.10 16.30
C LEU A 14 -3.36 -8.34 15.45
N THR A 15 -4.31 -9.28 15.38
CA THR A 15 -4.16 -10.47 14.53
C THR A 15 -4.14 -10.11 13.05
N GLY A 16 -4.91 -9.11 12.62
CA GLY A 16 -4.89 -8.59 11.26
C GLY A 16 -3.53 -8.00 10.88
N VAL A 17 -2.96 -7.13 11.72
CA VAL A 17 -1.62 -6.58 11.51
C VAL A 17 -0.57 -7.71 11.44
N ALA A 18 -0.60 -8.66 12.37
CA ALA A 18 0.32 -9.80 12.35
C ALA A 18 0.16 -10.65 11.07
N ALA A 19 -1.09 -10.87 10.63
CA ALA A 19 -1.36 -11.58 9.38
C ALA A 19 -0.82 -10.83 8.15
N GLY A 20 -0.94 -9.50 8.11
CA GLY A 20 -0.38 -8.66 7.05
C GLY A 20 1.15 -8.73 6.98
N VAL A 21 1.82 -8.63 8.12
CA VAL A 21 3.27 -8.82 8.22
C VAL A 21 3.69 -10.21 7.72
N LEU A 22 3.00 -11.26 8.16
CA LEU A 22 3.29 -12.63 7.74
C LEU A 22 3.03 -12.84 6.24
N LEU A 23 1.97 -12.25 5.70
CA LEU A 23 1.62 -12.33 4.28
C LEU A 23 2.76 -11.76 3.42
N ILE A 24 3.22 -10.53 3.72
CA ILE A 24 4.31 -9.90 2.95
C ILE A 24 5.62 -10.65 3.17
N SER A 25 5.95 -11.06 4.40
CA SER A 25 7.15 -11.87 4.67
C SER A 25 7.14 -13.22 3.90
N LEU A 26 5.97 -13.83 3.71
CA LEU A 26 5.84 -15.04 2.89
C LEU A 26 5.99 -14.71 1.40
N LEU A 27 5.36 -13.63 0.93
CA LEU A 27 5.51 -13.16 -0.45
C LEU A 27 6.97 -12.82 -0.76
N ASP A 28 7.69 -12.18 0.14
CA ASP A 28 9.12 -11.90 -0.01
C ASP A 28 9.93 -13.18 -0.28
N ARG A 29 9.63 -14.27 0.43
CA ARG A 29 10.29 -15.57 0.20
C ARG A 29 9.96 -16.21 -1.15
N ILE A 30 8.80 -15.88 -1.74
CA ILE A 30 8.31 -16.42 -3.00
C ILE A 30 8.69 -15.51 -4.19
N THR A 31 8.93 -14.24 -3.94
CA THR A 31 9.21 -13.19 -4.95
C THR A 31 10.40 -13.50 -5.90
N PRO A 32 11.46 -14.25 -5.52
CA PRO A 32 12.51 -14.65 -6.46
C PRO A 32 12.01 -15.28 -7.76
N HIS A 33 10.75 -15.70 -7.81
CA HIS A 33 10.15 -16.34 -8.98
C HIS A 33 9.27 -15.40 -9.85
N LEU A 34 9.02 -14.17 -9.40
CA LEU A 34 8.13 -13.21 -10.09
C LEU A 34 8.78 -12.40 -11.23
N HIS A 35 10.09 -12.59 -11.49
CA HIS A 35 10.83 -11.88 -12.52
C HIS A 35 10.26 -12.06 -13.94
N HIS A 36 9.62 -13.18 -14.21
CA HIS A 36 8.97 -13.44 -15.49
C HIS A 36 7.84 -12.45 -15.82
N LEU A 37 7.22 -11.84 -14.82
CA LEU A 37 6.10 -10.90 -15.00
C LEU A 37 6.58 -9.50 -15.40
N THR A 38 7.79 -9.10 -14.98
CA THR A 38 8.33 -7.77 -15.30
C THR A 38 9.04 -7.72 -16.64
N GLY A 39 9.40 -8.89 -17.22
CA GLY A 39 10.19 -9.00 -18.45
C GLY A 39 11.59 -8.44 -18.30
N LEU A 40 12.09 -8.30 -17.08
CA LEU A 40 13.46 -7.98 -16.73
C LEU A 40 14.18 -9.32 -16.47
N GLU A 41 14.42 -10.11 -17.52
CA GLU A 41 15.24 -11.32 -17.42
C GLU A 41 16.69 -10.90 -17.32
N PRO A 42 17.37 -11.04 -16.16
CA PRO A 42 18.81 -10.87 -16.09
C PRO A 42 19.47 -12.02 -16.85
N GLY A 43 20.49 -11.70 -17.61
CA GLY A 43 21.33 -12.72 -18.22
C GLY A 43 21.84 -13.72 -17.17
N ARG A 44 22.17 -14.93 -17.59
CA ARG A 44 22.56 -16.07 -16.73
C ARG A 44 23.69 -15.77 -15.72
N GLU A 45 24.49 -14.71 -15.94
CA GLU A 45 25.62 -14.30 -15.10
C GLU A 45 25.23 -13.29 -14.00
N GLU A 46 24.04 -12.66 -14.07
CA GLU A 46 23.61 -11.61 -13.13
C GLU A 46 22.74 -12.13 -11.96
N ALA A 47 22.58 -13.44 -11.82
CA ALA A 47 21.68 -14.05 -10.83
C ALA A 47 21.97 -13.69 -9.35
N HIS A 48 23.14 -13.11 -9.06
CA HIS A 48 23.55 -12.66 -7.71
C HIS A 48 23.93 -11.17 -7.68
N SER A 49 23.54 -10.37 -8.68
CA SER A 49 23.91 -8.95 -8.76
C SER A 49 23.09 -8.10 -7.75
N PRO A 50 23.66 -7.00 -7.24
CA PRO A 50 22.93 -6.03 -6.40
C PRO A 50 21.67 -5.47 -7.09
N HIS A 51 21.70 -5.38 -8.41
CA HIS A 51 20.60 -4.90 -9.24
C HIS A 51 19.35 -5.81 -9.14
N ARG A 52 19.53 -7.12 -9.05
CA ARG A 52 18.43 -8.09 -8.89
C ARG A 52 17.71 -7.88 -7.56
N LYS A 53 18.45 -7.69 -6.46
CA LYS A 53 17.87 -7.42 -5.14
C LYS A 53 17.02 -6.14 -5.14
N SER A 54 17.43 -5.12 -5.88
CA SER A 54 16.65 -3.88 -6.02
C SER A 54 15.33 -4.10 -6.76
N ILE A 55 15.32 -4.94 -7.80
CA ILE A 55 14.10 -5.28 -8.56
C ILE A 55 13.12 -6.03 -7.66
N ASP A 56 13.57 -7.03 -6.90
CA ASP A 56 12.74 -7.83 -6.01
C ASP A 56 12.06 -6.96 -4.94
N ARG A 57 12.80 -6.03 -4.35
CA ARG A 57 12.30 -5.08 -3.37
C ARG A 57 11.23 -4.16 -3.94
N VAL A 58 11.51 -3.55 -5.10
CA VAL A 58 10.54 -2.66 -5.75
C VAL A 58 9.26 -3.41 -6.11
N LEU A 59 9.34 -4.66 -6.55
CA LEU A 59 8.17 -5.48 -6.83
C LEU A 59 7.38 -5.80 -5.57
N LEU A 60 8.05 -6.21 -4.49
CA LEU A 60 7.41 -6.48 -3.21
C LEU A 60 6.67 -5.24 -2.70
N PHE A 61 7.31 -4.09 -2.81
CA PHE A 61 6.72 -2.80 -2.45
C PHE A 61 5.46 -2.49 -3.27
N VAL A 62 5.51 -2.66 -4.60
CA VAL A 62 4.34 -2.45 -5.47
C VAL A 62 3.19 -3.40 -5.11
N VAL A 63 3.50 -4.67 -4.82
CA VAL A 63 2.50 -5.66 -4.39
C VAL A 63 1.86 -5.26 -3.06
N ALA A 64 2.66 -4.80 -2.10
CA ALA A 64 2.15 -4.35 -0.81
C ALA A 64 1.20 -3.14 -0.96
N ILE A 65 1.56 -2.16 -1.80
CA ILE A 65 0.67 -1.03 -2.13
C ILE A 65 -0.61 -1.52 -2.81
N ALA A 66 -0.53 -2.43 -3.77
CA ALA A 66 -1.70 -2.98 -4.44
C ALA A 66 -2.65 -3.68 -3.45
N ILE A 67 -2.12 -4.45 -2.49
CA ILE A 67 -2.90 -5.08 -1.42
C ILE A 67 -3.58 -4.03 -0.53
N HIS A 68 -2.88 -2.92 -0.24
CA HIS A 68 -3.43 -1.82 0.56
C HIS A 68 -4.57 -1.08 -0.15
N LYS A 69 -4.49 -0.91 -1.47
CA LYS A 69 -5.48 -0.17 -2.28
C LYS A 69 -6.87 -0.78 -2.27
N PHE A 70 -6.99 -2.10 -2.18
CA PHE A 70 -8.29 -2.73 -2.16
C PHE A 70 -9.11 -2.41 -0.89
N PRO A 71 -8.59 -2.56 0.35
CA PRO A 71 -9.29 -2.13 1.56
C PRO A 71 -9.59 -0.63 1.63
N GLU A 72 -8.71 0.20 1.06
CA GLU A 72 -8.93 1.64 0.97
C GLU A 72 -10.13 1.97 0.08
N GLY A 73 -10.17 1.39 -1.12
CA GLY A 73 -11.33 1.49 -2.00
C GLY A 73 -12.60 0.92 -1.35
N LEU A 74 -12.50 -0.22 -0.66
CA LEU A 74 -13.62 -0.83 0.06
C LEU A 74 -14.20 0.13 1.09
N ALA A 75 -13.35 0.82 1.87
CA ALA A 75 -13.77 1.82 2.85
C ALA A 75 -14.54 2.97 2.18
N ALA A 76 -14.04 3.50 1.07
CA ALA A 76 -14.74 4.51 0.30
C ALA A 76 -16.11 4.02 -0.19
N GLY A 77 -16.16 2.81 -0.76
CA GLY A 77 -17.40 2.23 -1.29
C GLY A 77 -18.48 2.05 -0.23
N VAL A 78 -18.11 1.55 0.96
CA VAL A 78 -19.03 1.39 2.11
C VAL A 78 -19.62 2.73 2.57
N VAL A 79 -18.82 3.80 2.57
CA VAL A 79 -19.32 5.13 2.95
C VAL A 79 -20.28 5.70 1.90
N PHE A 80 -20.08 5.39 0.62
CA PHE A 80 -20.99 5.79 -0.45
C PHE A 80 -22.33 5.02 -0.47
N ASP A 81 -22.37 3.81 0.10
CA ASP A 81 -23.62 3.06 0.30
C ASP A 81 -24.45 3.62 1.49
N GLY A 82 -23.83 4.40 2.38
CA GLY A 82 -24.48 5.03 3.51
C GLY A 82 -25.31 6.26 3.15
N GLU A 83 -26.19 6.67 4.07
CA GLU A 83 -27.12 7.81 3.87
C GLU A 83 -26.43 9.19 3.89
N ASN A 84 -25.19 9.29 4.40
CA ASN A 84 -24.49 10.56 4.56
C ASN A 84 -23.54 10.86 3.41
N MET A 85 -24.07 11.47 2.35
CA MET A 85 -23.28 11.86 1.17
C MET A 85 -22.16 12.86 1.47
N GLY A 86 -22.30 13.70 2.52
CA GLY A 86 -21.23 14.63 2.93
C GLY A 86 -19.97 13.90 3.37
N ASN A 87 -20.12 12.88 4.19
CA ASN A 87 -19.00 12.03 4.61
C ASN A 87 -18.40 11.26 3.43
N ALA A 88 -19.24 10.78 2.51
CA ALA A 88 -18.77 10.06 1.31
C ALA A 88 -17.85 10.93 0.45
N TYR A 89 -18.24 12.17 0.17
CA TYR A 89 -17.39 13.10 -0.59
C TYR A 89 -16.11 13.46 0.16
N THR A 90 -16.16 13.65 1.48
CA THR A 90 -14.97 13.93 2.29
C THR A 90 -13.96 12.78 2.19
N VAL A 91 -14.41 11.53 2.37
CA VAL A 91 -13.56 10.34 2.24
C VAL A 91 -12.99 10.22 0.83
N ALA A 92 -13.82 10.38 -0.20
CA ALA A 92 -13.37 10.30 -1.59
C ALA A 92 -12.30 11.35 -1.94
N ILE A 93 -12.48 12.60 -1.50
CA ILE A 93 -11.50 13.67 -1.74
C ILE A 93 -10.20 13.37 -0.98
N THR A 94 -10.28 12.90 0.25
CA THR A 94 -9.11 12.54 1.05
C THR A 94 -8.30 11.43 0.38
N ILE A 95 -8.97 10.36 -0.07
CA ILE A 95 -8.33 9.26 -0.81
C ILE A 95 -7.73 9.76 -2.13
N ALA A 96 -8.45 10.59 -2.88
CA ALA A 96 -7.93 11.14 -4.14
C ALA A 96 -6.67 12.01 -3.93
N LEU A 97 -6.60 12.77 -2.84
CA LEU A 97 -5.42 13.57 -2.51
C LEU A 97 -4.23 12.71 -2.10
N GLN A 98 -4.44 11.65 -1.30
CA GLN A 98 -3.36 10.75 -0.88
C GLN A 98 -2.87 9.86 -2.02
N ASN A 99 -3.71 9.54 -3.02
CA ASN A 99 -3.32 8.78 -4.20
C ASN A 99 -2.22 9.45 -5.04
N ILE A 100 -2.09 10.79 -4.98
CA ILE A 100 -1.04 11.51 -5.70
C ILE A 100 0.36 11.12 -5.18
N PRO A 101 0.71 11.33 -3.88
CA PRO A 101 2.01 10.91 -3.37
C PRO A 101 2.21 9.39 -3.43
N GLU A 102 1.18 8.58 -3.19
CA GLU A 102 1.30 7.12 -3.29
C GLU A 102 1.61 6.64 -4.71
N GLY A 103 0.98 7.23 -5.73
CA GLY A 103 1.32 6.96 -7.12
C GLY A 103 2.77 7.30 -7.46
N MET A 104 3.29 8.41 -6.92
CA MET A 104 4.72 8.77 -7.07
C MET A 104 5.64 7.74 -6.43
N VAL A 105 5.27 7.20 -5.27
CA VAL A 105 6.05 6.18 -4.56
C VAL A 105 6.08 4.85 -5.33
N VAL A 106 5.06 4.52 -6.11
CA VAL A 106 5.06 3.37 -7.04
C VAL A 106 5.87 3.63 -8.30
N VAL A 107 5.66 4.78 -8.93
CA VAL A 107 6.22 5.09 -10.26
C VAL A 107 7.73 5.35 -10.18
N THR A 108 8.17 6.12 -9.19
CA THR A 108 9.58 6.57 -9.10
C THR A 108 10.58 5.41 -8.99
N PRO A 109 10.43 4.45 -8.06
CA PRO A 109 11.38 3.34 -7.95
C PRO A 109 11.40 2.45 -9.20
N LEU A 110 10.25 2.20 -9.83
CA LEU A 110 10.19 1.44 -11.08
C LEU A 110 10.98 2.11 -12.21
N LEU A 111 10.87 3.43 -12.34
CA LEU A 111 11.65 4.18 -13.33
C LEU A 111 13.14 4.18 -12.99
N MET A 112 13.51 4.28 -11.71
CA MET A 112 14.90 4.29 -11.26
C MET A 112 15.63 2.97 -11.55
N ILE A 113 14.94 1.83 -11.47
CA ILE A 113 15.49 0.52 -11.85
C ILE A 113 15.41 0.23 -13.36
N GLY A 114 14.99 1.21 -14.18
CA GLY A 114 15.00 1.11 -15.64
C GLY A 114 13.78 0.44 -16.27
N VAL A 115 12.66 0.29 -15.55
CA VAL A 115 11.42 -0.22 -16.12
C VAL A 115 10.87 0.80 -17.13
N GLY A 116 10.55 0.34 -18.33
CA GLY A 116 10.06 1.22 -19.41
C GLY A 116 8.69 1.85 -19.08
N TYR A 117 8.46 3.07 -19.56
CA TYR A 117 7.26 3.88 -19.26
C TYR A 117 5.94 3.13 -19.46
N LEU A 118 5.80 2.34 -20.53
CA LEU A 118 4.57 1.56 -20.78
C LEU A 118 4.29 0.57 -19.65
N ARG A 119 5.31 -0.15 -19.17
CA ARG A 119 5.16 -1.11 -18.08
C ARG A 119 4.84 -0.42 -16.77
N VAL A 120 5.51 0.70 -16.48
CA VAL A 120 5.20 1.53 -15.28
C VAL A 120 3.75 2.00 -15.32
N THR A 121 3.27 2.47 -16.48
CA THR A 121 1.86 2.87 -16.65
C THR A 121 0.91 1.71 -16.44
N LEU A 122 1.22 0.51 -16.98
CA LEU A 122 0.37 -0.68 -16.79
C LEU A 122 0.33 -1.13 -15.33
N VAL A 123 1.46 -1.07 -14.62
CA VAL A 123 1.52 -1.37 -13.18
C VAL A 123 0.69 -0.35 -12.39
N GLY A 124 0.86 0.94 -12.65
CA GLY A 124 0.05 1.99 -12.00
C GLY A 124 -1.45 1.83 -12.27
N LEU A 125 -1.82 1.47 -13.51
CA LEU A 125 -3.21 1.17 -13.87
C LEU A 125 -3.73 -0.05 -13.12
N ALA A 126 -2.95 -1.12 -13.00
CA ALA A 126 -3.34 -2.31 -12.24
C ALA A 126 -3.57 -1.99 -10.76
N VAL A 127 -2.70 -1.20 -10.14
CA VAL A 127 -2.86 -0.73 -8.76
C VAL A 127 -4.13 0.11 -8.60
N ALA A 128 -4.41 1.03 -9.53
CA ALA A 128 -5.65 1.82 -9.53
C ALA A 128 -6.91 0.96 -9.73
N LEU A 129 -6.83 -0.08 -10.56
CA LEU A 129 -7.95 -1.03 -10.74
C LEU A 129 -8.26 -1.82 -9.47
N MET A 130 -7.27 -2.11 -8.62
CA MET A 130 -7.50 -2.73 -7.31
C MET A 130 -8.32 -1.82 -6.39
N GLU A 131 -8.04 -0.52 -6.39
CA GLU A 131 -8.82 0.45 -5.62
C GLU A 131 -10.26 0.57 -6.15
N ILE A 132 -10.44 0.66 -7.47
CA ILE A 132 -11.77 0.69 -8.10
C ILE A 132 -12.54 -0.60 -7.76
N ALA A 133 -11.91 -1.77 -7.81
CA ALA A 133 -12.54 -3.03 -7.42
C ALA A 133 -12.97 -3.01 -5.94
N GLY A 134 -12.17 -2.41 -5.06
CA GLY A 134 -12.52 -2.17 -3.67
C GLY A 134 -13.77 -1.28 -3.56
N VAL A 135 -13.78 -0.12 -4.22
CA VAL A 135 -14.93 0.83 -4.21
C VAL A 135 -16.21 0.15 -4.66
N LEU A 136 -16.16 -0.57 -5.78
CA LEU A 136 -17.33 -1.30 -6.30
C LEU A 136 -17.78 -2.39 -5.33
N SER A 137 -16.85 -3.12 -4.74
CA SER A 137 -17.16 -4.13 -3.73
C SER A 137 -17.81 -3.53 -2.49
N GLY A 138 -17.28 -2.40 -2.00
CA GLY A 138 -17.84 -1.67 -0.86
C GLY A 138 -19.25 -1.17 -1.12
N TYR A 139 -19.46 -0.58 -2.29
CA TYR A 139 -20.75 -0.03 -2.69
C TYR A 139 -21.84 -1.10 -2.91
N PHE A 140 -21.52 -2.18 -3.64
CA PHE A 140 -22.51 -3.19 -4.00
C PHE A 140 -22.75 -4.27 -2.93
N LEU A 141 -21.77 -4.52 -2.04
CA LEU A 141 -21.88 -5.55 -1.01
C LEU A 141 -22.28 -4.98 0.37
N GLY A 142 -22.35 -3.65 0.52
CA GLY A 142 -22.89 -2.98 1.70
C GLY A 142 -22.43 -3.56 3.03
N ASP A 143 -23.37 -4.07 3.84
CA ASP A 143 -23.13 -4.61 5.19
C ASP A 143 -22.08 -5.74 5.22
N ILE A 144 -21.99 -6.57 4.19
CA ILE A 144 -20.99 -7.65 4.11
C ILE A 144 -19.59 -7.04 4.04
N SER A 145 -19.40 -6.04 3.19
CA SER A 145 -18.13 -5.33 3.06
C SER A 145 -17.78 -4.59 4.36
N ALA A 146 -18.73 -3.96 5.01
CA ALA A 146 -18.54 -3.27 6.28
C ALA A 146 -18.06 -4.23 7.40
N ALA A 147 -18.60 -5.46 7.44
CA ALA A 147 -18.18 -6.46 8.42
C ALA A 147 -16.73 -6.92 8.26
N PHE A 148 -16.21 -7.00 7.03
CA PHE A 148 -14.82 -7.42 6.75
C PHE A 148 -13.82 -6.27 6.75
N LEU A 149 -14.28 -5.03 6.61
CA LEU A 149 -13.43 -3.85 6.49
C LEU A 149 -12.38 -3.71 7.61
N PRO A 150 -12.71 -3.91 8.93
CA PRO A 150 -11.73 -3.79 10.01
C PRO A 150 -10.57 -4.79 9.88
N ALA A 151 -10.86 -6.03 9.48
CA ALA A 151 -9.86 -7.06 9.31
C ALA A 151 -8.97 -6.76 8.09
N MET A 152 -9.56 -6.37 6.97
CA MET A 152 -8.83 -6.05 5.73
C MET A 152 -7.93 -4.83 5.89
N THR A 153 -8.40 -3.78 6.56
CA THR A 153 -7.58 -2.59 6.85
C THR A 153 -6.44 -2.90 7.83
N ALA A 154 -6.66 -3.80 8.78
CA ALA A 154 -5.60 -4.24 9.70
C ALA A 154 -4.52 -5.05 8.97
N ILE A 155 -4.89 -5.97 8.08
CA ILE A 155 -3.97 -6.75 7.24
C ILE A 155 -3.17 -5.82 6.33
N ALA A 156 -3.84 -4.91 5.67
CA ALA A 156 -3.20 -3.92 4.79
C ALA A 156 -2.21 -3.04 5.56
N GLY A 157 -2.59 -2.54 6.74
CA GLY A 157 -1.71 -1.78 7.62
C GLY A 157 -0.47 -2.57 8.06
N GLY A 158 -0.63 -3.86 8.38
CA GLY A 158 0.48 -4.76 8.70
C GLY A 158 1.44 -4.97 7.50
N ALA A 159 0.89 -5.16 6.32
CA ALA A 159 1.65 -5.28 5.07
C ALA A 159 2.49 -4.02 4.80
N MET A 160 1.87 -2.84 4.91
CA MET A 160 2.56 -1.56 4.72
C MET A 160 3.64 -1.32 5.79
N LEU A 161 3.36 -1.65 7.06
CA LEU A 161 4.33 -1.51 8.14
C LEU A 161 5.58 -2.36 7.88
N TYR A 162 5.41 -3.60 7.40
CA TYR A 162 6.54 -4.46 7.03
C TYR A 162 7.39 -3.80 5.96
N VAL A 163 6.80 -3.38 4.84
CA VAL A 163 7.53 -2.81 3.70
C VAL A 163 8.20 -1.48 4.04
N ILE A 164 7.53 -0.61 4.80
CA ILE A 164 8.14 0.64 5.26
C ILE A 164 9.37 0.36 6.11
N SER A 165 9.29 -0.60 7.03
CA SER A 165 10.38 -0.92 7.96
C SER A 165 11.53 -1.66 7.30
N ASP A 166 11.24 -2.61 6.41
CA ASP A 166 12.25 -3.51 5.82
C ASP A 166 12.88 -2.95 4.54
N GLU A 167 12.11 -2.18 3.76
CA GLU A 167 12.54 -1.70 2.45
C GLU A 167 12.75 -0.18 2.42
N MET A 168 11.73 0.62 2.79
CA MET A 168 11.77 2.06 2.56
C MET A 168 12.71 2.80 3.50
N ILE A 169 12.66 2.50 4.81
CA ILE A 169 13.51 3.17 5.79
C ILE A 169 14.99 2.85 5.54
N PRO A 170 15.41 1.59 5.37
CA PRO A 170 16.80 1.28 5.04
C PRO A 170 17.27 1.95 3.75
N GLU A 171 16.47 1.92 2.69
CA GLU A 171 16.83 2.51 1.40
C GLU A 171 17.04 4.03 1.52
N THR A 172 16.11 4.74 2.18
CA THR A 172 16.23 6.20 2.37
C THR A 172 17.38 6.61 3.27
N HIS A 173 17.88 5.70 4.13
CA HIS A 173 18.99 5.94 5.06
C HIS A 173 20.35 5.42 4.56
N SER A 174 20.44 4.83 3.36
CA SER A 174 21.66 4.21 2.85
C SER A 174 22.57 5.14 2.02
N HIS A 175 22.09 6.33 1.61
CA HIS A 175 22.76 7.18 0.62
C HIS A 175 23.26 8.52 1.14
N GLY A 176 23.44 8.69 2.46
CA GLY A 176 23.96 9.91 3.07
C GLY A 176 22.91 11.03 3.26
N PHE A 177 21.63 10.72 3.08
CA PHE A 177 20.49 11.64 3.25
C PHE A 177 19.63 11.32 4.48
N GLU A 178 20.18 10.60 5.47
CA GLU A 178 19.45 10.05 6.63
C GLU A 178 18.69 11.14 7.40
N LYS A 179 19.32 12.30 7.61
CA LYS A 179 18.69 13.42 8.32
C LYS A 179 17.53 14.02 7.55
N GLN A 180 17.70 14.21 6.24
CA GLN A 180 16.64 14.73 5.37
C GLN A 180 15.46 13.77 5.30
N ALA A 181 15.72 12.46 5.16
CA ALA A 181 14.70 11.43 5.16
C ALA A 181 13.94 11.41 6.50
N THR A 182 14.64 11.49 7.63
CA THR A 182 14.02 11.54 8.96
C THR A 182 13.14 12.79 9.12
N TYR A 183 13.63 13.97 8.72
CA TYR A 183 12.81 15.19 8.82
C TYR A 183 11.60 15.16 7.90
N ALA A 184 11.73 14.60 6.69
CA ALA A 184 10.62 14.42 5.76
C ALA A 184 9.55 13.48 6.32
N LEU A 185 9.97 12.35 6.92
CA LEU A 185 9.08 11.41 7.58
C LEU A 185 8.29 12.08 8.72
N VAL A 186 9.00 12.76 9.62
CA VAL A 186 8.37 13.45 10.76
C VAL A 186 7.42 14.55 10.27
N ALA A 187 7.82 15.35 9.28
CA ALA A 187 6.96 16.37 8.69
C ALA A 187 5.70 15.76 8.05
N GLY A 188 5.82 14.63 7.35
CA GLY A 188 4.68 13.89 6.80
C GLY A 188 3.71 13.41 7.88
N VAL A 189 4.23 12.82 8.95
CA VAL A 189 3.41 12.39 10.10
C VAL A 189 2.69 13.57 10.75
N MET A 190 3.40 14.68 10.99
CA MET A 190 2.79 15.90 11.56
C MET A 190 1.71 16.49 10.63
N CYS A 191 1.96 16.49 9.32
CA CYS A 191 0.97 16.94 8.33
C CYS A 191 -0.29 16.06 8.35
N MET A 192 -0.13 14.73 8.41
CA MET A 192 -1.25 13.80 8.50
C MET A 192 -2.06 13.99 9.78
N LEU A 193 -1.39 14.11 10.93
CA LEU A 193 -2.06 14.37 12.22
C LEU A 193 -2.81 15.70 12.19
N TYR A 194 -2.24 16.74 11.56
CA TYR A 194 -2.91 18.03 11.39
C TYR A 194 -4.17 17.91 10.53
N ILE A 195 -4.10 17.22 9.39
CA ILE A 195 -5.25 17.00 8.51
C ILE A 195 -6.37 16.25 9.24
N GLN A 196 -6.04 15.21 10.03
CA GLN A 196 -7.02 14.45 10.80
C GLN A 196 -7.79 15.28 11.85
N MET A 197 -7.29 16.46 12.24
CA MET A 197 -8.04 17.36 13.13
C MET A 197 -9.20 18.08 12.43
N PHE A 198 -9.23 18.08 11.10
CA PHE A 198 -10.23 18.81 10.29
C PHE A 198 -11.16 17.88 9.49
N VAL A 199 -10.91 16.57 9.54
CA VAL A 199 -11.70 15.52 8.89
C VAL A 199 -12.38 14.66 9.97
#